data_01f17993f0b69638d8ec8dd6eb5dabdf
#
_entry.id   01f17993f0b69638d8ec8dd6eb5dabdf
#
_cell.length_a   1.000
_cell.length_b   1.000
_cell.length_c   1.000
_cell.angle_alpha   90.00
_cell.angle_beta   90.00
_cell.angle_gamma   90.00
#
_symmetry.space_group_name_H-M   'P 1'
#
loop_
_entity.id
_entity.type
_entity.pdbx_description
1 polymer ?
#
loop_
_entity_poly.entity_id
_entity_poly.type
_entity_poly.pdbx_seq_one_letter_code
_entity_poly.pdbx_strand_id
1 'polypeptide(L)'
;MTAFSVITDEARNYKLTVFSYELIPSYALLDPELVMTSPASVAAACGVDALIHAWEAYTSRDASPFSDAMAEKAMELIGANLRRFVANRQDEEAAAAMLSGSMFAGIAF
;
A
#
# COMPACT_ATOMS: atom_id res chain seq x y z
N MET A 1 0.44 4.83 5.30
CA MET A 1 -0.27 5.73 6.23
C MET A 1 -0.56 7.03 5.51
N THR A 2 -1.82 7.36 5.35
CA THR A 2 -2.27 8.50 4.52
C THR A 2 -3.16 9.42 5.34
N ALA A 3 -3.22 10.70 4.95
CA ALA A 3 -4.11 11.70 5.55
C ALA A 3 -5.54 11.66 4.95
N PHE A 4 -5.85 10.66 4.16
CA PHE A 4 -7.18 10.48 3.59
C PHE A 4 -7.69 9.05 3.82
N SER A 5 -9.01 8.91 3.82
CA SER A 5 -9.71 7.64 3.89
C SER A 5 -10.84 7.61 2.87
N VAL A 6 -11.02 6.46 2.23
CA VAL A 6 -12.11 6.24 1.28
C VAL A 6 -13.19 5.42 1.96
N ILE A 7 -14.39 5.98 2.07
CA ILE A 7 -15.55 5.35 2.68
C ILE A 7 -16.56 5.03 1.59
N THR A 8 -17.03 3.79 1.55
CA THR A 8 -18.05 3.37 0.61
C THR A 8 -19.44 3.53 1.22
N ASP A 9 -20.28 4.37 0.63
CA ASP A 9 -21.71 4.43 0.92
C ASP A 9 -22.41 3.40 0.00
N GLU A 10 -22.68 2.22 0.54
CA GLU A 10 -23.29 1.13 -0.21
C GLU A 10 -24.71 1.48 -0.70
N ALA A 11 -25.46 2.25 0.08
CA ALA A 11 -26.82 2.63 -0.28
C ALA A 11 -26.88 3.52 -1.53
N ARG A 12 -25.84 4.32 -1.75
CA ARG A 12 -25.72 5.25 -2.89
C ARG A 12 -24.76 4.77 -3.96
N ASN A 13 -24.10 3.62 -3.75
CA ASN A 13 -23.01 3.12 -4.60
C ASN A 13 -21.96 4.22 -4.90
N TYR A 14 -21.57 4.94 -3.86
CA TYR A 14 -20.69 6.10 -3.94
C TYR A 14 -19.48 5.96 -3.02
N LYS A 15 -18.30 6.32 -3.52
CA LYS A 15 -17.07 6.40 -2.73
C LYS A 15 -16.80 7.84 -2.32
N LEU A 16 -16.80 8.08 -1.01
CA LEU A 16 -16.50 9.37 -0.39
C LEU A 16 -15.05 9.39 0.08
N THR A 17 -14.27 10.36 -0.39
CA THR A 17 -12.92 10.60 0.13
C THR A 17 -12.98 11.68 1.20
N VAL A 18 -12.50 11.35 2.39
CA VAL A 18 -12.35 12.27 3.51
C VAL A 18 -10.86 12.56 3.71
N PHE A 19 -10.50 13.82 3.82
CA PHE A 19 -9.13 14.25 4.05
C PHE A 19 -9.01 15.01 5.37
N SER A 20 -8.08 14.58 6.23
CA SER A 20 -7.66 15.32 7.43
C SER A 20 -6.33 14.76 7.93
N TYR A 21 -5.44 15.62 8.40
CA TYR A 21 -4.21 15.17 9.08
C TYR A 21 -4.49 14.40 10.37
N GLU A 22 -5.64 14.59 10.99
CA GLU A 22 -6.09 13.85 12.17
C GLU A 22 -6.41 12.37 11.85
N LEU A 23 -6.58 12.01 10.58
CA LEU A 23 -6.78 10.63 10.14
C LEU A 23 -5.49 9.82 10.09
N ILE A 24 -4.32 10.48 10.16
CA ILE A 24 -3.04 9.78 10.14
C ILE A 24 -2.91 8.97 11.45
N PRO A 25 -2.82 7.64 11.38
CA PRO A 25 -2.71 6.82 12.58
C PRO A 25 -1.37 7.04 13.28
N SER A 26 -1.38 7.05 14.61
CA SER A 26 -0.15 7.14 15.42
C SER A 26 0.67 5.87 15.37
N TYR A 27 0.04 4.73 15.08
CA TYR A 27 0.68 3.42 14.99
C TYR A 27 0.12 2.64 13.80
N ALA A 28 0.97 1.91 13.10
CA ALA A 28 0.59 0.94 12.09
C ALA A 28 1.15 -0.43 12.48
N LEU A 29 0.28 -1.40 12.69
CA LEU A 29 0.64 -2.79 12.97
C LEU A 29 0.62 -3.56 11.65
N LEU A 30 1.79 -4.02 11.22
CA LEU A 30 1.96 -4.78 9.98
C LEU A 30 2.06 -6.25 10.32
N ASP A 31 0.93 -6.95 10.31
CA ASP A 31 0.85 -8.38 10.57
C ASP A 31 0.71 -9.15 9.24
N PRO A 32 1.75 -9.87 8.81
CA PRO A 32 1.71 -10.62 7.55
C PRO A 32 0.66 -11.73 7.54
N GLU A 33 0.29 -12.31 8.67
CA GLU A 33 -0.72 -13.36 8.74
C GLU A 33 -2.08 -12.90 8.20
N LEU A 34 -2.43 -11.62 8.40
CA LEU A 34 -3.71 -11.06 7.96
C LEU A 34 -3.86 -11.02 6.43
N VAL A 35 -2.77 -10.89 5.69
CA VAL A 35 -2.81 -10.85 4.21
C VAL A 35 -2.58 -12.22 3.58
N MET A 36 -2.03 -13.18 4.32
CA MET A 36 -1.75 -14.55 3.82
C MET A 36 -3.02 -15.34 3.51
N THR A 37 -4.16 -14.97 4.10
CA THR A 37 -5.47 -15.57 3.82
C THR A 37 -6.17 -15.01 2.59
N SER A 38 -5.65 -13.94 2.00
CA SER A 38 -6.26 -13.28 0.83
C SER A 38 -6.22 -14.17 -0.42
N PRO A 39 -7.27 -14.13 -1.26
CA PRO A 39 -7.20 -14.74 -2.60
C PRO A 39 -6.07 -14.16 -3.45
N ALA A 40 -5.48 -14.98 -4.32
CA ALA A 40 -4.37 -14.56 -5.19
C ALA A 40 -4.71 -13.34 -6.06
N SER A 41 -5.95 -13.26 -6.54
CA SER A 41 -6.43 -12.13 -7.34
C SER A 41 -6.48 -10.83 -6.54
N VAL A 42 -6.87 -10.90 -5.26
CA VAL A 42 -6.88 -9.74 -4.36
C VAL A 42 -5.45 -9.33 -4.02
N ALA A 43 -4.59 -10.28 -3.68
CA ALA A 43 -3.18 -10.01 -3.43
C ALA A 43 -2.49 -9.34 -4.62
N ALA A 44 -2.77 -9.80 -5.85
CA ALA A 44 -2.24 -9.21 -7.07
C ALA A 44 -2.76 -7.77 -7.28
N ALA A 45 -4.08 -7.58 -7.19
CA ALA A 45 -4.70 -6.27 -7.39
C ALA A 45 -4.22 -5.24 -6.38
N CYS A 46 -4.23 -5.56 -5.08
CA CYS A 46 -3.77 -4.66 -4.02
C CYS A 46 -2.26 -4.41 -4.10
N GLY A 47 -1.48 -5.42 -4.49
CA GLY A 47 -0.04 -5.26 -4.64
C GLY A 47 0.35 -4.35 -5.81
N VAL A 48 -0.36 -4.47 -6.94
CA VAL A 48 -0.18 -3.56 -8.08
C VAL A 48 -0.64 -2.14 -7.71
N ASP A 49 -1.76 -2.00 -7.02
CA ASP A 49 -2.27 -0.72 -6.55
C ASP A 49 -1.24 0.01 -5.67
N ALA A 50 -0.65 -0.70 -4.69
CA ALA A 50 0.42 -0.15 -3.85
C ALA A 50 1.67 0.26 -4.66
N LEU A 51 2.02 -0.51 -5.71
CA LEU A 51 3.12 -0.16 -6.60
C LEU A 51 2.83 1.14 -7.38
N ILE A 52 1.59 1.27 -7.87
CA ILE A 52 1.15 2.47 -8.59
C ILE A 52 1.17 3.69 -7.68
N HIS A 53 0.71 3.59 -6.43
CA HIS A 53 0.81 4.69 -5.46
C HIS A 53 2.26 5.15 -5.25
N ALA A 54 3.21 4.22 -5.13
CA ALA A 54 4.63 4.57 -5.03
C ALA A 54 5.15 5.27 -6.30
N TRP A 55 4.75 4.78 -7.47
CA TRP A 55 5.12 5.37 -8.75
C TRP A 55 4.54 6.78 -8.92
N GLU A 56 3.27 6.96 -8.60
CA GLU A 56 2.61 8.27 -8.66
C GLU A 56 3.25 9.29 -7.72
N ALA A 57 3.57 8.88 -6.49
CA ALA A 57 4.29 9.73 -5.54
C ALA A 57 5.66 10.16 -6.09
N TYR A 58 6.42 9.22 -6.66
CA TYR A 58 7.75 9.47 -7.22
C TYR A 58 7.72 10.41 -8.43
N THR A 59 6.67 10.35 -9.25
CA THR A 59 6.51 11.20 -10.43
C THR A 59 5.70 12.46 -10.18
N SER A 60 5.27 12.71 -8.94
CA SER A 60 4.49 13.87 -8.55
C SER A 60 5.30 15.16 -8.72
N ARG A 61 4.61 16.26 -9.04
CA ARG A 61 5.22 17.61 -9.06
C ARG A 61 5.58 18.10 -7.65
N ASP A 62 4.92 17.56 -6.64
CA ASP A 62 5.13 17.89 -5.22
C ASP A 62 6.09 16.89 -4.54
N ALA A 63 6.79 16.06 -5.34
CA ALA A 63 7.77 15.12 -4.84
C ALA A 63 8.89 15.83 -4.07
N SER A 64 9.37 15.20 -3.03
CA SER A 64 10.44 15.67 -2.16
C SER A 64 11.50 14.57 -1.97
N PRO A 65 12.73 14.90 -1.57
CA PRO A 65 13.73 13.87 -1.27
C PRO A 65 13.25 12.81 -0.25
N PHE A 66 12.36 13.19 0.67
CA PHE A 66 11.78 12.27 1.63
C PHE A 66 10.75 11.34 0.97
N SER A 67 9.79 11.89 0.21
CA SER A 67 8.79 11.08 -0.49
C SER A 67 9.44 10.18 -1.55
N ASP A 68 10.47 10.66 -2.24
CA ASP A 68 11.23 9.88 -3.22
C ASP A 68 11.89 8.66 -2.57
N ALA A 69 12.58 8.84 -1.43
CA ALA A 69 13.21 7.75 -0.71
C ALA A 69 12.18 6.68 -0.25
N MET A 70 10.99 7.10 0.20
CA MET A 70 9.92 6.19 0.59
C MET A 70 9.32 5.47 -0.63
N ALA A 71 9.10 6.18 -1.73
CA ALA A 71 8.59 5.62 -2.97
C ALA A 71 9.56 4.60 -3.59
N GLU A 72 10.86 4.92 -3.66
CA GLU A 72 11.89 4.01 -4.14
C GLU A 72 11.94 2.73 -3.31
N LYS A 73 11.90 2.86 -1.96
CA LYS A 73 11.89 1.69 -1.08
C LYS A 73 10.62 0.86 -1.22
N ALA A 74 9.47 1.49 -1.42
CA ALA A 74 8.22 0.80 -1.69
C ALA A 74 8.30 0.01 -3.01
N MET A 75 8.77 0.64 -4.09
CA MET A 75 8.92 -0.02 -5.40
C MET A 75 9.90 -1.18 -5.35
N GLU A 76 11.02 -1.05 -4.64
CA GLU A 76 11.98 -2.14 -4.41
C GLU A 76 11.32 -3.35 -3.74
N LEU A 77 10.66 -3.12 -2.59
CA LEU A 77 10.05 -4.19 -1.80
C LEU A 77 8.91 -4.89 -2.56
N ILE A 78 8.02 -4.11 -3.17
CA ILE A 78 6.87 -4.64 -3.91
C ILE A 78 7.36 -5.34 -5.19
N GLY A 79 8.25 -4.72 -5.95
CA GLY A 79 8.79 -5.27 -7.20
C GLY A 79 9.49 -6.62 -7.02
N ALA A 80 10.25 -6.77 -5.93
CA ALA A 80 10.94 -8.02 -5.62
C ALA A 80 10.00 -9.13 -5.12
N ASN A 81 8.90 -8.79 -4.44
CA ASN A 81 8.12 -9.75 -3.67
C ASN A 81 6.70 -10.02 -4.21
N LEU A 82 6.14 -9.14 -5.04
CA LEU A 82 4.76 -9.27 -5.53
C LEU A 82 4.50 -10.61 -6.20
N ARG A 83 5.37 -11.04 -7.12
CA ARG A 83 5.20 -12.32 -7.82
C ARG A 83 5.33 -13.51 -6.89
N ARG A 84 6.26 -13.47 -5.93
CA ARG A 84 6.46 -14.51 -4.90
C ARG A 84 5.20 -14.63 -4.06
N PHE A 85 4.70 -13.51 -3.55
CA PHE A 85 3.52 -13.48 -2.70
C PHE A 85 2.26 -13.94 -3.44
N VAL A 86 2.05 -13.51 -4.69
CA VAL A 86 0.91 -13.97 -5.51
C VAL A 86 1.00 -15.46 -5.85
N ALA A 87 2.20 -15.99 -6.08
CA ALA A 87 2.40 -17.42 -6.33
C ALA A 87 2.21 -18.26 -5.07
N ASN A 88 2.66 -17.77 -3.91
CA ASN A 88 2.55 -18.46 -2.64
C ASN A 88 2.23 -17.47 -1.50
N ARG A 89 0.95 -17.35 -1.09
CA ARG A 89 0.53 -16.49 0.03
C ARG A 89 1.03 -16.95 1.39
N GLN A 90 1.53 -18.19 1.50
CA GLN A 90 2.15 -18.71 2.72
C GLN A 90 3.64 -18.32 2.84
N ASP A 91 4.19 -17.59 1.87
CA ASP A 91 5.52 -16.98 1.96
C ASP A 91 5.45 -15.74 2.86
N GLU A 92 5.69 -15.97 4.17
CA GLU A 92 5.60 -14.94 5.21
C GLU A 92 6.58 -13.77 4.96
N GLU A 93 7.79 -14.08 4.48
CA GLU A 93 8.78 -13.06 4.14
C GLU A 93 8.27 -12.15 3.02
N ALA A 94 7.70 -12.74 1.96
CA ALA A 94 7.11 -11.98 0.87
C ALA A 94 5.89 -11.18 1.34
N ALA A 95 5.03 -11.76 2.19
CA ALA A 95 3.88 -11.06 2.77
C ALA A 95 4.30 -9.83 3.60
N ALA A 96 5.31 -9.99 4.47
CA ALA A 96 5.86 -8.90 5.29
C ALA A 96 6.49 -7.80 4.44
N ALA A 97 7.21 -8.17 3.37
CA ALA A 97 7.78 -7.22 2.44
C ALA A 97 6.70 -6.44 1.66
N MET A 98 5.61 -7.12 1.25
CA MET A 98 4.47 -6.48 0.58
C MET A 98 3.76 -5.47 1.49
N LEU A 99 3.51 -5.81 2.76
CA LEU A 99 2.92 -4.90 3.75
C LEU A 99 3.82 -3.68 4.01
N SER A 100 5.12 -3.91 4.19
CA SER A 100 6.08 -2.81 4.38
C SER A 100 6.14 -1.91 3.16
N GLY A 101 6.18 -2.48 1.96
CA GLY A 101 6.14 -1.74 0.71
C GLY A 101 4.87 -0.90 0.56
N SER A 102 3.71 -1.46 0.89
CA SER A 102 2.43 -0.73 0.88
C SER A 102 2.42 0.42 1.90
N MET A 103 2.99 0.21 3.09
CA MET A 103 3.11 1.27 4.08
C MET A 103 4.01 2.41 3.57
N PHE A 104 5.18 2.10 3.00
CA PHE A 104 6.07 3.12 2.45
C PHE A 104 5.44 3.87 1.27
N ALA A 105 4.72 3.16 0.40
CA ALA A 105 3.95 3.78 -0.68
C ALA A 105 2.93 4.80 -0.14
N GLY A 106 2.19 4.43 0.91
CA GLY A 106 1.23 5.32 1.56
C GLY A 106 1.86 6.50 2.31
N ILE A 107 3.11 6.39 2.76
CA ILE A 107 3.85 7.51 3.37
C ILE A 107 4.34 8.48 2.28
N ALA A 108 4.78 7.94 1.14
CA ALA A 108 5.24 8.74 0.00
C ALA A 108 4.10 9.50 -0.68
N PHE A 109 2.96 8.86 -0.80
CA PHE A 109 1.77 9.34 -1.49
C PHE A 109 1.02 10.40 -0.68
#